data_cca3e49cfb72dc647218fa3d1e2ee8bc
#
_entry.id   cca3e49cfb72dc647218fa3d1e2ee8bc
#
_cell.length_a   1.000
_cell.length_b   1.000
_cell.length_c   1.000
_cell.angle_alpha   90.00
_cell.angle_beta   90.00
_cell.angle_gamma   90.00
#
_symmetry.space_group_name_H-M   'P 1'
#
loop_
_entity.id
_entity.type
_entity.pdbx_description
1 polymer ?
#
loop_
_entity_poly.entity_id
_entity_poly.type
_entity_poly.pdbx_seq_one_letter_code
_entity_poly.pdbx_strand_id
1 'polypeptide(L)'
;NHFIPIRQLAAVQVWQGLSNPVTFGAVFVATVGFYLWIDGSGVLQEVARFLIRPFANVHSVSLEAGLIIGRYILIAAGVYIVFAVLGFDSTTLAFLTAGLSVGIGFGLKEVIGNLISGVLLLVDQSLRPGDVISIDGQIGTVRHVGIRATIVKTLNNVDVVVPNQTFLTATVTTYSKDEEPVRMLIPVETSDAHPPHDVREAMLTAAQTHPLVLEDPRPEVFYINTGDTSRQYELAVWYKDPLQTVPLHSQLYYRIFDEFDNRQINPATPQRDLNINTIPWSPSAEGAAG
;
A
#
# COMPACT_ATOMS: atom_id res chain seq x y z
N ASN A 1 -54.82 -42.95 -35.55
CA ASN A 1 -54.34 -41.73 -34.85
C ASN A 1 -53.85 -42.14 -33.50
N HIS A 2 -52.54 -42.44 -33.38
CA HIS A 2 -51.88 -42.68 -32.07
C HIS A 2 -51.53 -41.33 -31.45
N PHE A 3 -52.43 -40.78 -30.69
CA PHE A 3 -52.07 -39.70 -29.74
C PHE A 3 -51.20 -40.31 -28.63
N ILE A 4 -49.90 -40.10 -28.69
CA ILE A 4 -49.00 -40.42 -27.56
C ILE A 4 -49.36 -39.44 -26.43
N PRO A 5 -49.84 -39.93 -25.28
CA PRO A 5 -50.23 -39.05 -24.20
C PRO A 5 -48.98 -38.29 -23.72
N ILE A 6 -49.13 -36.99 -23.46
CA ILE A 6 -48.03 -36.08 -23.02
C ILE A 6 -47.19 -36.68 -21.88
N ARG A 7 -47.78 -37.48 -21.00
CA ARG A 7 -47.11 -38.22 -19.92
C ARG A 7 -46.07 -39.24 -20.45
N GLN A 8 -46.32 -39.88 -21.60
CA GLN A 8 -45.37 -40.84 -22.20
C GLN A 8 -44.22 -40.13 -22.90
N LEU A 9 -44.48 -38.98 -23.53
CA LEU A 9 -43.42 -38.12 -24.08
C LEU A 9 -42.49 -37.57 -23.00
N ALA A 10 -43.05 -37.16 -21.87
CA ALA A 10 -42.28 -36.63 -20.75
C ALA A 10 -41.39 -37.71 -20.08
N ALA A 11 -41.74 -38.99 -20.21
CA ALA A 11 -40.97 -40.12 -19.66
C ALA A 11 -39.89 -40.66 -20.60
N VAL A 12 -39.79 -40.14 -21.86
CA VAL A 12 -38.72 -40.54 -22.80
C VAL A 12 -37.36 -40.15 -22.24
N GLN A 13 -36.47 -41.13 -22.09
CA GLN A 13 -35.10 -40.94 -21.67
C GLN A 13 -34.28 -40.28 -22.79
N VAL A 14 -33.69 -39.12 -22.51
CA VAL A 14 -32.84 -38.38 -23.47
C VAL A 14 -31.37 -38.77 -23.33
N TRP A 15 -30.92 -39.11 -22.10
CA TRP A 15 -29.56 -39.48 -21.84
C TRP A 15 -29.39 -40.38 -20.60
N GLN A 16 -28.45 -41.33 -20.69
CA GLN A 16 -28.08 -42.27 -19.61
C GLN A 16 -26.67 -42.01 -19.16
N GLY A 17 -26.40 -40.96 -18.47
CA GLY A 17 -25.00 -40.66 -18.13
C GLY A 17 -24.75 -40.27 -16.67
N LEU A 18 -25.79 -40.11 -15.89
CA LEU A 18 -25.70 -39.68 -14.50
C LEU A 18 -26.53 -40.61 -13.61
N SER A 19 -26.51 -40.44 -12.31
CA SER A 19 -27.15 -41.30 -11.32
C SER A 19 -28.63 -41.56 -11.60
N ASN A 20 -29.30 -40.66 -12.31
CA ASN A 20 -30.69 -40.80 -12.73
C ASN A 20 -30.82 -40.56 -14.26
N PRO A 21 -31.71 -41.27 -14.96
CA PRO A 21 -31.95 -41.03 -16.39
C PRO A 21 -32.58 -39.64 -16.56
N VAL A 22 -31.95 -38.81 -17.40
CA VAL A 22 -32.50 -37.50 -17.76
C VAL A 22 -33.69 -37.70 -18.74
N THR A 23 -34.88 -37.32 -18.31
CA THR A 23 -36.08 -37.44 -19.10
C THR A 23 -36.36 -36.14 -19.88
N PHE A 24 -37.07 -36.23 -21.00
CA PHE A 24 -37.49 -35.04 -21.73
C PHE A 24 -38.31 -34.05 -20.86
N GLY A 25 -39.14 -34.58 -19.96
CA GLY A 25 -39.86 -33.77 -18.99
C GLY A 25 -38.94 -33.00 -18.02
N ALA A 26 -37.89 -33.65 -17.54
CA ALA A 26 -36.89 -32.97 -16.67
C ALA A 26 -36.18 -31.81 -17.41
N VAL A 27 -35.78 -32.02 -18.67
CA VAL A 27 -35.15 -30.99 -19.51
C VAL A 27 -36.12 -29.83 -19.73
N PHE A 28 -37.37 -30.13 -20.05
CA PHE A 28 -38.40 -29.11 -20.26
C PHE A 28 -38.66 -28.28 -19.02
N VAL A 29 -38.84 -28.93 -17.85
CA VAL A 29 -39.06 -28.26 -16.55
C VAL A 29 -37.83 -27.43 -16.18
N ALA A 30 -36.61 -27.95 -16.36
CA ALA A 30 -35.39 -27.25 -16.09
C ALA A 30 -35.23 -25.98 -16.94
N THR A 31 -35.51 -26.10 -18.26
CA THR A 31 -35.38 -24.98 -19.21
C THR A 31 -36.42 -23.90 -18.94
N VAL A 32 -37.70 -24.28 -18.83
CA VAL A 32 -38.80 -23.33 -18.58
C VAL A 32 -38.65 -22.73 -17.17
N GLY A 33 -38.35 -23.56 -16.19
CA GLY A 33 -38.13 -23.12 -14.81
C GLY A 33 -36.96 -22.14 -14.69
N PHE A 34 -35.87 -22.38 -15.42
CA PHE A 34 -34.70 -21.46 -15.42
C PHE A 34 -35.03 -20.13 -16.11
N TYR A 35 -35.78 -20.18 -17.21
CA TYR A 35 -36.25 -18.95 -17.86
C TYR A 35 -37.11 -18.11 -16.90
N LEU A 36 -38.11 -18.72 -16.26
CA LEU A 36 -38.95 -18.05 -15.28
C LEU A 36 -38.14 -17.56 -14.06
N TRP A 37 -37.10 -18.28 -13.68
CA TRP A 37 -36.18 -17.87 -12.60
C TRP A 37 -35.39 -16.62 -12.95
N ILE A 38 -34.85 -16.53 -14.20
CA ILE A 38 -34.16 -15.36 -14.71
C ILE A 38 -35.09 -14.14 -14.71
N ASP A 39 -36.33 -14.30 -15.27
CA ASP A 39 -37.28 -13.22 -15.28
C ASP A 39 -37.72 -12.82 -13.87
N GLY A 40 -38.01 -13.78 -13.02
CA GLY A 40 -38.35 -13.57 -11.60
C GLY A 40 -37.21 -12.84 -10.82
N SER A 41 -35.95 -13.18 -11.10
CA SER A 41 -34.80 -12.47 -10.52
C SER A 41 -34.74 -11.02 -10.97
N GLY A 42 -35.13 -10.71 -12.20
CA GLY A 42 -35.26 -9.34 -12.71
C GLY A 42 -36.38 -8.57 -12.01
N VAL A 43 -37.52 -9.17 -11.84
CA VAL A 43 -38.67 -8.57 -11.12
C VAL A 43 -38.27 -8.32 -9.65
N LEU A 44 -37.61 -9.28 -8.99
CA LEU A 44 -37.16 -9.12 -7.63
C LEU A 44 -36.15 -7.96 -7.51
N GLN A 45 -35.24 -7.81 -8.47
CA GLN A 45 -34.30 -6.68 -8.53
C GLN A 45 -35.04 -5.34 -8.63
N GLU A 46 -36.07 -5.23 -9.48
CA GLU A 46 -36.87 -4.00 -9.61
C GLU A 46 -37.65 -3.68 -8.31
N VAL A 47 -38.27 -4.71 -7.70
CA VAL A 47 -38.95 -4.56 -6.41
C VAL A 47 -37.97 -4.10 -5.33
N ALA A 48 -36.80 -4.73 -5.24
CA ALA A 48 -35.73 -4.34 -4.30
C ALA A 48 -35.29 -2.87 -4.56
N ARG A 49 -35.10 -2.49 -5.81
CA ARG A 49 -34.78 -1.12 -6.22
C ARG A 49 -35.86 -0.14 -5.75
N PHE A 50 -37.13 -0.46 -5.96
CA PHE A 50 -38.26 0.38 -5.56
C PHE A 50 -38.33 0.55 -4.02
N LEU A 51 -38.11 -0.52 -3.27
CA LEU A 51 -38.19 -0.50 -1.81
C LEU A 51 -36.99 0.21 -1.14
N ILE A 52 -35.78 0.06 -1.69
CA ILE A 52 -34.56 0.60 -1.09
C ILE A 52 -34.35 2.07 -1.46
N ARG A 53 -34.76 2.51 -2.67
CA ARG A 53 -34.56 3.86 -3.16
C ARG A 53 -34.99 4.99 -2.19
N PRO A 54 -36.14 4.93 -1.52
CA PRO A 54 -36.56 6.00 -0.60
C PRO A 54 -35.75 6.07 0.70
N PHE A 55 -35.07 4.99 1.09
CA PHE A 55 -34.28 4.92 2.33
C PHE A 55 -32.79 5.13 2.09
N ALA A 56 -32.33 5.07 0.84
CA ALA A 56 -30.92 5.17 0.49
C ALA A 56 -30.56 6.61 0.11
N ASN A 57 -29.96 7.34 1.04
CA ASN A 57 -29.09 8.47 0.74
C ASN A 57 -27.75 8.00 0.09
N VAL A 58 -27.72 6.77 -0.42
CA VAL A 58 -26.54 6.14 -1.03
C VAL A 58 -26.47 6.60 -2.48
N HIS A 59 -25.26 6.92 -2.93
CA HIS A 59 -24.99 7.22 -4.33
C HIS A 59 -25.62 6.13 -5.21
N SER A 60 -26.42 6.52 -6.16
CA SER A 60 -27.21 5.64 -7.04
C SER A 60 -26.40 4.48 -7.65
N VAL A 61 -25.10 4.72 -7.92
CA VAL A 61 -24.15 3.75 -8.48
C VAL A 61 -23.88 2.57 -7.54
N SER A 62 -23.73 2.80 -6.23
CA SER A 62 -23.43 1.72 -5.26
C SER A 62 -24.64 0.81 -5.06
N LEU A 63 -25.86 1.36 -5.07
CA LEU A 63 -27.08 0.57 -4.99
C LEU A 63 -27.26 -0.31 -6.23
N GLU A 64 -27.07 0.24 -7.42
CA GLU A 64 -27.15 -0.50 -8.68
C GLU A 64 -26.13 -1.65 -8.73
N ALA A 65 -24.89 -1.39 -8.32
CA ALA A 65 -23.85 -2.43 -8.24
C ALA A 65 -24.27 -3.57 -7.28
N GLY A 66 -24.79 -3.24 -6.10
CA GLY A 66 -25.27 -4.23 -5.13
C GLY A 66 -26.43 -5.08 -5.67
N LEU A 67 -27.40 -4.46 -6.36
CA LEU A 67 -28.53 -5.16 -6.99
C LEU A 67 -28.07 -6.08 -8.12
N ILE A 68 -27.10 -5.66 -8.93
CA ILE A 68 -26.51 -6.47 -10.01
C ILE A 68 -25.82 -7.70 -9.42
N ILE A 69 -24.98 -7.53 -8.39
CA ILE A 69 -24.31 -8.64 -7.70
C ILE A 69 -25.34 -9.61 -7.12
N GLY A 70 -26.36 -9.10 -6.40
CA GLY A 70 -27.44 -9.90 -5.88
C GLY A 70 -28.16 -10.73 -6.95
N ARG A 71 -28.42 -10.14 -8.12
CA ARG A 71 -29.00 -10.85 -9.26
C ARG A 71 -28.10 -11.97 -9.78
N TYR A 72 -26.78 -11.74 -9.90
CA TYR A 72 -25.86 -12.81 -10.31
C TYR A 72 -25.82 -13.98 -9.32
N ILE A 73 -25.91 -13.70 -8.01
CA ILE A 73 -26.00 -14.74 -6.97
C ILE A 73 -27.28 -15.56 -7.16
N LEU A 74 -28.44 -14.90 -7.42
CA LEU A 74 -29.70 -15.58 -7.69
C LEU A 74 -29.63 -16.43 -8.97
N ILE A 75 -29.02 -15.92 -10.03
CA ILE A 75 -28.84 -16.70 -11.28
C ILE A 75 -27.96 -17.93 -11.01
N ALA A 76 -26.86 -17.80 -10.26
CA ALA A 76 -26.01 -18.92 -9.88
C ALA A 76 -26.77 -19.98 -9.07
N ALA A 77 -27.63 -19.56 -8.13
CA ALA A 77 -28.52 -20.46 -7.39
C ALA A 77 -29.53 -21.17 -8.34
N GLY A 78 -30.06 -20.47 -9.34
CA GLY A 78 -30.93 -21.04 -10.38
C GLY A 78 -30.21 -22.11 -11.21
N VAL A 79 -28.96 -21.86 -11.60
CA VAL A 79 -28.11 -22.86 -12.30
C VAL A 79 -27.93 -24.11 -11.44
N TYR A 80 -27.63 -23.95 -10.12
CA TYR A 80 -27.51 -25.07 -9.19
C TYR A 80 -28.81 -25.91 -9.15
N ILE A 81 -29.98 -25.25 -9.07
CA ILE A 81 -31.30 -25.91 -9.07
C ILE A 81 -31.54 -26.68 -10.39
N VAL A 82 -31.16 -26.09 -11.52
CA VAL A 82 -31.27 -26.75 -12.83
C VAL A 82 -30.47 -28.05 -12.85
N PHE A 83 -29.23 -28.05 -12.38
CA PHE A 83 -28.43 -29.29 -12.33
C PHE A 83 -29.05 -30.33 -11.39
N ALA A 84 -29.61 -29.92 -10.27
CA ALA A 84 -30.32 -30.83 -9.36
C ALA A 84 -31.59 -31.45 -10.03
N VAL A 85 -32.36 -30.66 -10.74
CA VAL A 85 -33.55 -31.12 -11.49
C VAL A 85 -33.18 -32.06 -12.65
N LEU A 86 -32.02 -31.82 -13.30
CA LEU A 86 -31.47 -32.67 -14.34
C LEU A 86 -30.91 -34.01 -13.80
N GLY A 87 -30.96 -34.27 -12.49
CA GLY A 87 -30.59 -35.52 -11.91
C GLY A 87 -29.09 -35.69 -11.62
N PHE A 88 -28.34 -34.58 -11.55
CA PHE A 88 -26.97 -34.62 -11.04
C PHE A 88 -27.02 -35.03 -9.55
N ASP A 89 -26.18 -35.99 -9.17
CA ASP A 89 -26.13 -36.44 -7.79
C ASP A 89 -25.53 -35.35 -6.87
N SER A 90 -25.90 -35.40 -5.61
CA SER A 90 -25.46 -34.41 -4.62
C SER A 90 -23.94 -34.34 -4.45
N THR A 91 -23.24 -35.45 -4.68
CA THR A 91 -21.79 -35.53 -4.58
C THR A 91 -21.13 -34.75 -5.73
N THR A 92 -21.59 -34.93 -6.98
CA THR A 92 -21.13 -34.16 -8.13
C THR A 92 -21.38 -32.67 -7.95
N LEU A 93 -22.58 -32.30 -7.49
CA LEU A 93 -22.90 -30.88 -7.21
C LEU A 93 -22.03 -30.31 -6.10
N ALA A 94 -21.74 -31.09 -5.05
CA ALA A 94 -20.86 -30.67 -3.99
C ALA A 94 -19.43 -30.44 -4.51
N PHE A 95 -18.87 -31.30 -5.35
CA PHE A 95 -17.54 -31.10 -5.94
C PHE A 95 -17.47 -29.86 -6.86
N LEU A 96 -18.49 -29.66 -7.69
CA LEU A 96 -18.57 -28.48 -8.55
C LEU A 96 -18.65 -27.19 -7.72
N THR A 97 -19.50 -27.19 -6.69
CA THR A 97 -19.66 -26.04 -5.78
C THR A 97 -18.39 -25.76 -4.97
N ALA A 98 -17.72 -26.82 -4.48
CA ALA A 98 -16.47 -26.69 -3.76
C ALA A 98 -15.38 -26.09 -4.65
N GLY A 99 -15.20 -26.60 -5.89
CA GLY A 99 -14.23 -26.05 -6.84
C GLY A 99 -14.49 -24.57 -7.17
N LEU A 100 -15.77 -24.22 -7.42
CA LEU A 100 -16.17 -22.83 -7.68
C LEU A 100 -15.94 -21.94 -6.46
N SER A 101 -16.25 -22.44 -5.24
CA SER A 101 -16.06 -21.70 -3.99
C SER A 101 -14.59 -21.39 -3.73
N VAL A 102 -13.70 -22.36 -3.99
CA VAL A 102 -12.25 -22.17 -3.89
C VAL A 102 -11.78 -21.10 -4.89
N GLY A 103 -12.22 -21.17 -6.15
CA GLY A 103 -11.86 -20.18 -7.17
C GLY A 103 -12.33 -18.76 -6.80
N ILE A 104 -13.57 -18.61 -6.35
CA ILE A 104 -14.12 -17.32 -5.90
C ILE A 104 -13.39 -16.84 -4.65
N GLY A 105 -13.10 -17.75 -3.70
CA GLY A 105 -12.36 -17.42 -2.47
C GLY A 105 -10.98 -16.85 -2.75
N PHE A 106 -10.22 -17.44 -3.67
CA PHE A 106 -8.93 -16.90 -4.11
C PHE A 106 -9.09 -15.56 -4.85
N GLY A 107 -10.11 -15.40 -5.68
CA GLY A 107 -10.38 -14.15 -6.37
C GLY A 107 -10.77 -13.00 -5.44
N LEU A 108 -11.43 -13.29 -4.32
CA LEU A 108 -11.86 -12.28 -3.34
C LEU A 108 -10.90 -12.08 -2.16
N LYS A 109 -9.82 -12.88 -2.07
CA LYS A 109 -8.89 -12.87 -0.94
C LYS A 109 -8.39 -11.47 -0.59
N GLU A 110 -7.97 -10.70 -1.58
CA GLU A 110 -7.42 -9.36 -1.37
C GLU A 110 -8.51 -8.37 -0.92
N VAL A 111 -9.70 -8.45 -1.50
CA VAL A 111 -10.83 -7.59 -1.12
C VAL A 111 -11.23 -7.83 0.32
N ILE A 112 -11.38 -9.11 0.71
CA ILE A 112 -11.71 -9.51 2.07
C ILE A 112 -10.58 -9.13 3.04
N GLY A 113 -9.31 -9.34 2.65
CA GLY A 113 -8.14 -8.94 3.43
C GLY A 113 -8.15 -7.45 3.75
N ASN A 114 -8.38 -6.61 2.75
CA ASN A 114 -8.45 -5.15 2.94
C ASN A 114 -9.62 -4.71 3.82
N LEU A 115 -10.76 -5.39 3.71
CA LEU A 115 -11.95 -5.10 4.50
C LEU A 115 -11.73 -5.46 5.98
N ILE A 116 -11.19 -6.65 6.25
CA ILE A 116 -10.87 -7.09 7.62
C ILE A 116 -9.82 -6.16 8.24
N SER A 117 -8.77 -5.83 7.47
CA SER A 117 -7.73 -4.89 7.90
C SER A 117 -8.30 -3.51 8.24
N GLY A 118 -9.23 -3.00 7.43
CA GLY A 118 -9.89 -1.72 7.70
C GLY A 118 -10.70 -1.75 9.01
N VAL A 119 -11.42 -2.83 9.28
CA VAL A 119 -12.15 -3.01 10.54
C VAL A 119 -11.18 -3.04 11.73
N LEU A 120 -10.07 -3.80 11.62
CA LEU A 120 -9.07 -3.88 12.68
C LEU A 120 -8.43 -2.50 12.96
N LEU A 121 -8.03 -1.77 11.93
CA LEU A 121 -7.46 -0.42 12.08
C LEU A 121 -8.41 0.53 12.83
N LEU A 122 -9.71 0.44 12.54
CA LEU A 122 -10.73 1.27 13.18
C LEU A 122 -11.02 0.84 14.63
N VAL A 123 -11.04 -0.46 14.92
CA VAL A 123 -11.30 -0.99 16.26
C VAL A 123 -10.12 -0.75 17.19
N ASP A 124 -8.91 -1.09 16.74
CA ASP A 124 -7.70 -0.96 17.54
C ASP A 124 -7.20 0.49 17.61
N GLN A 125 -7.75 1.37 16.76
CA GLN A 125 -7.30 2.76 16.64
C GLN A 125 -5.78 2.87 16.45
N SER A 126 -5.20 1.87 15.80
CA SER A 126 -3.76 1.82 15.51
C SER A 126 -3.33 2.94 14.58
N LEU A 127 -4.28 3.49 13.82
CA LEU A 127 -4.12 4.59 12.89
C LEU A 127 -5.33 5.51 12.99
N ARG A 128 -5.09 6.80 13.17
CA ARG A 128 -6.16 7.81 13.33
C ARG A 128 -6.03 8.89 12.26
N PRO A 129 -7.15 9.50 11.82
CA PRO A 129 -7.09 10.72 11.03
C PRO A 129 -6.30 11.80 11.77
N GLY A 130 -5.32 12.40 11.08
CA GLY A 130 -4.39 13.38 11.65
C GLY A 130 -3.01 12.80 11.99
N ASP A 131 -2.85 11.48 12.08
CA ASP A 131 -1.55 10.87 12.33
C ASP A 131 -0.58 11.14 11.20
N VAL A 132 0.67 11.45 11.57
CA VAL A 132 1.78 11.57 10.62
C VAL A 132 2.51 10.25 10.56
N ILE A 133 2.57 9.67 9.37
CA ILE A 133 3.15 8.35 9.12
C ILE A 133 4.13 8.39 7.96
N SER A 134 5.03 7.41 7.92
CA SER A 134 5.85 7.13 6.75
C SER A 134 5.55 5.73 6.22
N ILE A 135 5.25 5.67 4.93
CA ILE A 135 5.05 4.44 4.16
C ILE A 135 5.99 4.50 2.95
N ASP A 136 6.78 3.45 2.74
CA ASP A 136 7.75 3.37 1.64
C ASP A 136 8.67 4.61 1.55
N GLY A 137 9.04 5.18 2.72
CA GLY A 137 9.88 6.37 2.81
C GLY A 137 9.18 7.70 2.52
N GLN A 138 7.88 7.69 2.21
CA GLN A 138 7.08 8.90 2.02
C GLN A 138 6.36 9.30 3.31
N ILE A 139 6.63 10.51 3.79
CA ILE A 139 5.93 11.08 4.95
C ILE A 139 4.61 11.71 4.50
N GLY A 140 3.55 11.44 5.25
CA GLY A 140 2.23 12.02 5.01
C GLY A 140 1.33 11.98 6.23
N THR A 141 0.22 12.71 6.14
CA THR A 141 -0.81 12.75 7.16
C THR A 141 -1.99 11.88 6.77
N VAL A 142 -2.46 11.02 7.67
CA VAL A 142 -3.67 10.22 7.49
C VAL A 142 -4.87 11.15 7.41
N ARG A 143 -5.55 11.15 6.27
CA ARG A 143 -6.73 11.98 6.05
C ARG A 143 -8.02 11.28 6.45
N HIS A 144 -8.14 10.02 6.05
CA HIS A 144 -9.32 9.21 6.28
C HIS A 144 -8.99 7.71 6.22
N VAL A 145 -9.46 6.97 7.21
CA VAL A 145 -9.41 5.50 7.21
C VAL A 145 -10.74 4.99 6.66
N GLY A 146 -10.71 4.49 5.43
CA GLY A 146 -11.89 3.90 4.78
C GLY A 146 -12.01 2.42 5.05
N ILE A 147 -13.10 1.82 4.54
CA ILE A 147 -13.41 0.40 4.77
C ILE A 147 -12.41 -0.55 4.08
N ARG A 148 -11.82 -0.18 2.94
CA ARG A 148 -10.87 -0.99 2.17
C ARG A 148 -9.51 -0.34 1.97
N ALA A 149 -9.43 0.98 2.09
CA ALA A 149 -8.23 1.76 1.84
C ALA A 149 -8.23 3.00 2.72
N THR A 150 -7.03 3.42 3.11
CA THR A 150 -6.76 4.64 3.86
C THR A 150 -6.19 5.69 2.91
N ILE A 151 -6.63 6.93 3.04
CA ILE A 151 -6.12 8.06 2.26
C ILE A 151 -5.08 8.79 3.10
N VAL A 152 -3.87 8.88 2.56
CA VAL A 152 -2.73 9.58 3.16
C VAL A 152 -2.36 10.77 2.30
N LYS A 153 -2.30 11.96 2.89
CA LYS A 153 -1.89 13.19 2.21
C LYS A 153 -0.40 13.40 2.41
N THR A 154 0.36 13.39 1.33
CA THR A 154 1.82 13.60 1.36
C THR A 154 2.18 15.07 1.55
N LEU A 155 3.46 15.35 1.86
CA LEU A 155 4.01 16.70 1.93
C LEU A 155 3.85 17.48 0.62
N ASN A 156 3.80 16.79 -0.52
CA ASN A 156 3.59 17.39 -1.84
C ASN A 156 2.11 17.71 -2.15
N ASN A 157 1.22 17.62 -1.14
CA ASN A 157 -0.22 17.86 -1.26
C ASN A 157 -0.95 16.83 -2.18
N VAL A 158 -0.39 15.62 -2.34
CA VAL A 158 -0.96 14.54 -3.13
C VAL A 158 -1.64 13.54 -2.20
N ASP A 159 -2.85 13.11 -2.56
CA ASP A 159 -3.58 12.06 -1.85
C ASP A 159 -3.12 10.69 -2.39
N VAL A 160 -2.52 9.89 -1.53
CA VAL A 160 -2.12 8.50 -1.81
C VAL A 160 -3.15 7.56 -1.20
N VAL A 161 -3.70 6.67 -2.03
CA VAL A 161 -4.68 5.66 -1.59
C VAL A 161 -3.94 4.37 -1.27
N VAL A 162 -3.84 4.04 0.01
CA VAL A 162 -3.12 2.86 0.51
C VAL A 162 -4.12 1.77 0.89
N PRO A 163 -4.03 0.55 0.34
CA PRO A 163 -4.85 -0.57 0.77
C PRO A 163 -4.68 -0.85 2.26
N ASN A 164 -5.76 -1.09 2.99
CA ASN A 164 -5.68 -1.26 4.45
C ASN A 164 -4.81 -2.45 4.87
N GLN A 165 -4.76 -3.51 4.06
CA GLN A 165 -3.93 -4.67 4.32
C GLN A 165 -2.43 -4.31 4.39
N THR A 166 -1.98 -3.27 3.67
CA THR A 166 -0.59 -2.80 3.72
C THR A 166 -0.17 -2.40 5.14
N PHE A 167 -1.06 -1.76 5.90
CA PHE A 167 -0.78 -1.34 7.28
C PHE A 167 -0.60 -2.50 8.27
N LEU A 168 -1.08 -3.70 7.94
CA LEU A 168 -0.92 -4.90 8.76
C LEU A 168 0.23 -5.80 8.30
N THR A 169 0.65 -5.69 7.03
CA THR A 169 1.65 -6.58 6.43
C THR A 169 3.01 -5.92 6.20
N ALA A 170 3.05 -4.59 6.10
CA ALA A 170 4.27 -3.80 5.94
C ALA A 170 4.64 -3.07 7.24
N THR A 171 5.89 -2.66 7.33
CA THR A 171 6.34 -1.78 8.41
C THR A 171 5.90 -0.35 8.11
N VAL A 172 5.11 0.21 9.01
CA VAL A 172 4.68 1.61 8.96
C VAL A 172 5.25 2.35 10.15
N THR A 173 5.95 3.44 9.91
CA THR A 173 6.48 4.30 10.97
C THR A 173 5.44 5.36 11.30
N THR A 174 5.05 5.48 12.56
CA THR A 174 4.15 6.53 13.06
C THR A 174 4.94 7.52 13.90
N TYR A 175 4.82 8.82 13.58
CA TYR A 175 5.55 9.90 14.23
C TYR A 175 4.73 10.67 15.27
N SER A 176 3.39 10.61 15.19
CA SER A 176 2.49 11.43 16.02
C SER A 176 1.92 10.71 17.23
N LYS A 177 2.39 9.49 17.52
CA LYS A 177 1.92 8.74 18.67
C LYS A 177 2.40 9.43 19.94
N ASP A 178 1.45 9.82 20.79
CA ASP A 178 1.66 10.42 22.12
C ASP A 178 2.34 11.82 22.12
N GLU A 179 2.35 12.54 21.01
CA GLU A 179 2.95 13.87 20.84
C GLU A 179 4.43 13.94 21.27
N GLU A 180 5.13 12.82 21.25
CA GLU A 180 6.54 12.76 21.61
C GLU A 180 7.43 13.43 20.55
N PRO A 181 8.52 14.11 20.98
CA PRO A 181 9.47 14.70 20.05
C PRO A 181 10.15 13.65 19.17
N VAL A 182 10.38 14.02 17.93
CA VAL A 182 11.10 13.18 16.96
C VAL A 182 12.56 13.57 16.93
N ARG A 183 13.45 12.57 16.88
CA ARG A 183 14.89 12.77 16.73
C ARG A 183 15.29 12.72 15.25
N MET A 184 16.04 13.73 14.80
CA MET A 184 16.67 13.76 13.49
C MET A 184 18.18 13.67 13.64
N LEU A 185 18.84 12.89 12.79
CA LEU A 185 20.29 12.81 12.66
C LEU A 185 20.72 13.51 11.38
N ILE A 186 21.67 14.41 11.48
CA ILE A 186 22.23 15.17 10.37
C ILE A 186 23.70 14.80 10.23
N PRO A 187 24.08 14.02 9.21
CA PRO A 187 25.47 13.67 8.98
C PRO A 187 26.22 14.87 8.41
N VAL A 188 27.41 15.13 8.94
CA VAL A 188 28.30 16.19 8.52
C VAL A 188 29.71 15.65 8.41
N GLU A 189 30.42 16.01 7.35
CA GLU A 189 31.78 15.58 7.10
C GLU A 189 32.70 16.81 6.93
N THR A 190 33.78 16.83 7.68
CA THR A 190 34.78 17.92 7.65
C THR A 190 36.16 17.40 7.35
N SER A 191 37.07 18.29 6.93
CA SER A 191 38.50 17.98 6.83
C SER A 191 39.06 17.57 8.20
N ASP A 192 40.06 16.70 8.20
CA ASP A 192 40.82 16.27 9.40
C ASP A 192 41.70 17.37 9.98
N ALA A 193 41.92 18.47 9.27
CA ALA A 193 42.72 19.60 9.70
C ALA A 193 42.16 20.34 10.94
N HIS A 194 40.84 20.22 11.18
CA HIS A 194 40.19 20.98 12.25
C HIS A 194 40.06 20.18 13.54
N PRO A 195 40.27 20.79 14.74
CA PRO A 195 40.03 20.13 15.99
C PRO A 195 38.57 19.66 16.12
N PRO A 196 38.31 18.41 16.57
CA PRO A 196 36.96 17.92 16.72
C PRO A 196 36.07 18.74 17.66
N HIS A 197 36.66 19.40 18.65
CA HIS A 197 35.94 20.24 19.60
C HIS A 197 35.34 21.47 18.93
N ASP A 198 36.07 22.11 18.00
CA ASP A 198 35.63 23.33 17.31
C ASP A 198 34.46 22.99 16.33
N VAL A 199 34.55 21.86 15.62
CA VAL A 199 33.48 21.34 14.77
C VAL A 199 32.22 21.05 15.59
N ARG A 200 32.39 20.37 16.75
CA ARG A 200 31.27 20.06 17.66
C ARG A 200 30.59 21.34 18.17
N GLU A 201 31.36 22.32 18.55
CA GLU A 201 30.83 23.59 19.09
C GLU A 201 30.08 24.39 17.99
N ALA A 202 30.60 24.44 16.76
CA ALA A 202 29.95 25.07 15.64
C ALA A 202 28.58 24.43 15.31
N MET A 203 28.54 23.09 15.24
CA MET A 203 27.32 22.35 15.02
C MET A 203 26.27 22.55 16.11
N LEU A 204 26.71 22.57 17.40
CA LEU A 204 25.82 22.84 18.54
C LEU A 204 25.26 24.26 18.48
N THR A 205 26.10 25.26 18.16
CA THR A 205 25.65 26.66 18.01
C THR A 205 24.58 26.79 16.92
N ALA A 206 24.79 26.16 15.75
CA ALA A 206 23.85 26.16 14.66
C ALA A 206 22.51 25.54 15.06
N ALA A 207 22.53 24.45 15.85
CA ALA A 207 21.32 23.78 16.30
C ALA A 207 20.57 24.57 17.38
N GLN A 208 21.28 25.07 18.41
CA GLN A 208 20.69 25.77 19.56
C GLN A 208 20.01 27.10 19.18
N THR A 209 20.48 27.74 18.12
CA THR A 209 19.89 28.98 17.62
C THR A 209 18.66 28.77 16.71
N HIS A 210 18.31 27.52 16.42
CA HIS A 210 17.19 27.22 15.52
C HIS A 210 15.86 27.13 16.28
N PRO A 211 14.79 27.89 15.89
CA PRO A 211 13.54 27.98 16.66
C PRO A 211 12.72 26.67 16.71
N LEU A 212 12.92 25.73 15.78
CA LEU A 212 12.21 24.45 15.76
C LEU A 212 12.94 23.35 16.52
N VAL A 213 14.21 23.55 16.91
CA VAL A 213 14.98 22.60 17.70
C VAL A 213 14.64 22.77 19.17
N LEU A 214 14.38 21.67 19.85
CA LEU A 214 14.07 21.67 21.27
C LEU A 214 15.32 21.90 22.13
N GLU A 215 15.14 22.60 23.26
CA GLU A 215 16.15 22.76 24.29
C GLU A 215 16.24 21.52 25.20
N ASP A 216 15.14 20.79 25.32
CA ASP A 216 15.04 19.54 26.07
C ASP A 216 14.18 18.53 25.29
N PRO A 217 14.72 17.38 24.88
CA PRO A 217 16.14 16.97 25.00
C PRO A 217 17.10 17.85 24.19
N ARG A 218 18.31 18.05 24.75
CA ARG A 218 19.33 18.93 24.13
C ARG A 218 19.87 18.35 22.83
N PRO A 219 20.29 19.21 21.89
CA PRO A 219 21.06 18.77 20.72
C PRO A 219 22.41 18.16 21.17
N GLU A 220 22.81 17.10 20.48
CA GLU A 220 24.07 16.39 20.72
C GLU A 220 24.83 16.17 19.41
N VAL A 221 26.17 16.20 19.49
CA VAL A 221 27.03 15.89 18.34
C VAL A 221 27.84 14.65 18.65
N PHE A 222 27.71 13.67 17.80
CA PHE A 222 28.45 12.42 17.86
C PHE A 222 29.61 12.43 16.86
N TYR A 223 30.77 12.00 17.31
CA TYR A 223 31.91 11.71 16.45
C TYR A 223 31.79 10.25 16.00
N ILE A 224 31.55 10.03 14.71
CA ILE A 224 31.18 8.70 14.20
C ILE A 224 32.44 7.94 13.73
N ASN A 225 33.26 8.59 12.89
CA ASN A 225 34.40 7.92 12.28
C ASN A 225 35.46 8.90 11.81
N THR A 226 36.71 8.39 11.70
CA THR A 226 37.82 9.09 11.04
C THR A 226 38.14 8.36 9.75
N GLY A 227 37.96 9.04 8.59
CA GLY A 227 38.48 8.60 7.32
C GLY A 227 39.93 9.00 7.10
N ASP A 228 40.50 8.68 5.96
CA ASP A 228 41.90 9.00 5.62
C ASP A 228 42.16 10.51 5.56
N THR A 229 41.19 11.32 5.13
CA THR A 229 41.30 12.78 4.95
C THR A 229 40.08 13.53 5.47
N SER A 230 39.16 12.84 6.20
CA SER A 230 37.95 13.43 6.68
C SER A 230 37.53 12.87 8.05
N ARG A 231 36.69 13.63 8.73
CA ARG A 231 36.05 13.24 9.99
C ARG A 231 34.54 13.34 9.87
N GLN A 232 33.84 12.29 10.29
CA GLN A 232 32.40 12.18 10.22
C GLN A 232 31.76 12.43 11.56
N TYR A 233 30.76 13.31 11.55
CA TYR A 233 29.97 13.70 12.70
C TYR A 233 28.48 13.51 12.40
N GLU A 234 27.69 13.31 13.43
CA GLU A 234 26.24 13.35 13.37
C GLU A 234 25.70 14.34 14.41
N LEU A 235 24.95 15.33 13.95
CA LEU A 235 24.19 16.22 14.82
C LEU A 235 22.81 15.60 15.06
N ALA A 236 22.50 15.27 16.30
CA ALA A 236 21.20 14.82 16.75
C ALA A 236 20.41 16.00 17.28
N VAL A 237 19.25 16.26 16.69
CA VAL A 237 18.30 17.30 17.12
C VAL A 237 16.94 16.71 17.38
N TRP A 238 16.21 17.29 18.33
CA TRP A 238 14.84 16.92 18.65
C TRP A 238 13.90 18.04 18.23
N TYR A 239 12.75 17.69 17.65
CA TYR A 239 11.73 18.62 17.16
C TYR A 239 10.33 18.02 17.30
N LYS A 240 9.28 18.86 17.32
CA LYS A 240 7.91 18.40 17.60
C LYS A 240 7.11 18.02 16.36
N ASP A 241 7.25 18.77 15.27
CA ASP A 241 6.39 18.60 14.10
C ASP A 241 7.08 17.76 13.00
N PRO A 242 6.70 16.49 12.81
CA PRO A 242 7.28 15.62 11.80
C PRO A 242 7.13 16.13 10.36
N LEU A 243 6.14 17.00 10.10
CA LEU A 243 5.95 17.59 8.78
C LEU A 243 7.04 18.61 8.44
N GLN A 244 7.75 19.12 9.46
CA GLN A 244 8.88 20.04 9.30
C GLN A 244 10.23 19.34 9.07
N THR A 245 10.26 18.01 8.95
CA THR A 245 11.50 17.23 8.80
C THR A 245 12.36 17.75 7.65
N VAL A 246 11.81 17.90 6.46
CA VAL A 246 12.57 18.32 5.28
C VAL A 246 13.00 19.80 5.36
N PRO A 247 12.12 20.76 5.69
CA PRO A 247 12.53 22.15 5.90
C PRO A 247 13.57 22.31 7.01
N LEU A 248 13.37 21.66 8.15
CA LEU A 248 14.30 21.74 9.29
C LEU A 248 15.69 21.20 8.92
N HIS A 249 15.73 20.05 8.27
CA HIS A 249 16.97 19.44 7.80
C HIS A 249 17.76 20.41 6.88
N SER A 250 17.08 21.00 5.90
CA SER A 250 17.70 21.98 5.01
C SER A 250 18.19 23.23 5.73
N GLN A 251 17.38 23.80 6.63
CA GLN A 251 17.73 25.01 7.37
C GLN A 251 18.93 24.77 8.31
N LEU A 252 19.00 23.58 8.93
CA LEU A 252 20.13 23.24 9.78
C LEU A 252 21.43 23.07 8.98
N TYR A 253 21.38 22.49 7.78
CA TYR A 253 22.56 22.44 6.93
C TYR A 253 23.07 23.83 6.57
N TYR A 254 22.19 24.76 6.17
CA TYR A 254 22.63 26.14 5.89
C TYR A 254 23.27 26.78 7.11
N ARG A 255 22.69 26.67 8.29
CA ARG A 255 23.24 27.22 9.53
C ARG A 255 24.56 26.59 9.94
N ILE A 256 24.71 25.27 9.74
CA ILE A 256 25.97 24.57 10.03
C ILE A 256 27.07 25.10 9.12
N PHE A 257 26.81 25.27 7.83
CA PHE A 257 27.82 25.78 6.90
C PHE A 257 28.11 27.25 7.14
N ASP A 258 27.13 28.09 7.49
CA ASP A 258 27.36 29.48 7.91
C ASP A 258 28.30 29.55 9.15
N GLU A 259 28.08 28.69 10.15
CA GLU A 259 28.96 28.59 11.34
C GLU A 259 30.35 28.06 10.98
N PHE A 260 30.43 27.11 10.03
CA PHE A 260 31.72 26.62 9.55
C PHE A 260 32.51 27.71 8.83
N ASP A 261 31.87 28.49 7.98
CA ASP A 261 32.52 29.63 7.30
C ASP A 261 32.99 30.67 8.30
N ASN A 262 32.20 31.03 9.32
CA ASN A 262 32.56 31.98 10.37
C ASN A 262 33.77 31.52 11.18
N ARG A 263 33.93 30.20 11.35
CA ARG A 263 35.04 29.60 12.13
C ARG A 263 36.18 29.08 11.25
N GLN A 264 36.09 29.28 9.92
CA GLN A 264 37.04 28.78 8.92
C GLN A 264 37.22 27.25 8.94
N ILE A 265 36.13 26.53 9.22
CA ILE A 265 36.09 25.06 9.19
C ILE A 265 35.79 24.62 7.76
N ASN A 266 36.69 23.90 7.13
CA ASN A 266 36.52 23.43 5.76
C ASN A 266 35.74 22.11 5.72
N PRO A 267 34.79 21.97 4.79
CA PRO A 267 34.17 20.69 4.50
C PRO A 267 35.21 19.69 3.97
N ALA A 268 34.92 18.41 4.07
CA ALA A 268 35.81 17.38 3.54
C ALA A 268 35.93 17.52 2.01
N THR A 269 37.15 17.67 1.53
CA THR A 269 37.48 17.61 0.11
C THR A 269 38.27 16.35 -0.16
N PRO A 270 37.93 15.52 -1.16
CA PRO A 270 38.73 14.36 -1.52
C PRO A 270 40.15 14.78 -1.87
N GLN A 271 41.13 14.42 -1.07
CA GLN A 271 42.54 14.64 -1.36
C GLN A 271 43.10 13.38 -2.03
N ARG A 272 43.87 13.57 -3.13
CA ARG A 272 44.66 12.52 -3.78
C ARG A 272 46.10 12.94 -3.80
N ASP A 273 46.96 12.20 -3.13
CA ASP A 273 48.40 12.32 -3.31
C ASP A 273 48.79 11.71 -4.61
N LEU A 274 49.09 12.56 -5.58
CA LEU A 274 49.61 12.15 -6.91
C LEU A 274 51.15 12.02 -6.79
N ASN A 275 51.62 10.79 -6.65
CA ASN A 275 53.07 10.50 -6.73
C ASN A 275 53.47 10.47 -8.21
N ILE A 276 53.80 11.64 -8.77
CA ILE A 276 54.28 11.75 -10.15
C ILE A 276 55.74 11.30 -10.18
N ASN A 277 56.00 10.05 -10.45
CA ASN A 277 57.33 9.58 -10.80
C ASN A 277 57.70 10.23 -12.14
N THR A 278 58.39 11.33 -12.08
CA THR A 278 59.04 11.93 -13.28
C THR A 278 60.03 10.91 -13.82
N ILE A 279 59.69 10.24 -14.91
CA ILE A 279 60.66 9.52 -15.73
C ILE A 279 61.63 10.63 -16.23
N PRO A 280 62.92 10.58 -15.88
CA PRO A 280 63.85 11.56 -16.40
C PRO A 280 63.84 11.44 -17.96
N TRP A 281 63.36 12.51 -18.59
CA TRP A 281 63.46 12.63 -20.06
C TRP A 281 64.93 12.66 -20.43
N SER A 282 65.48 11.59 -20.99
CA SER A 282 66.80 11.59 -21.60
C SER A 282 66.61 12.03 -23.05
N PRO A 283 67.19 13.17 -23.51
CA PRO A 283 67.21 13.48 -24.91
C PRO A 283 68.01 12.39 -25.64
N SER A 284 67.33 11.71 -26.56
CA SER A 284 67.95 10.76 -27.47
C SER A 284 69.07 11.49 -28.25
N ALA A 285 70.30 11.00 -28.11
CA ALA A 285 71.43 11.39 -28.88
C ALA A 285 71.23 10.86 -30.29
N GLU A 286 70.45 11.56 -31.10
CA GLU A 286 70.45 11.42 -32.57
C GLU A 286 70.93 12.75 -33.23
N GLY A 287 72.18 12.75 -33.59
CA GLY A 287 72.72 13.91 -34.38
C GLY A 287 74.21 14.05 -34.29
N ALA A 288 74.98 12.94 -34.42
CA ALA A 288 76.38 13.04 -34.69
C ALA A 288 76.80 11.86 -35.57
N ALA A 289 76.53 11.99 -36.86
CA ALA A 289 77.31 11.29 -37.88
C ALA A 289 76.97 11.85 -39.27
N GLY A 290 77.98 12.47 -39.96
CA GLY A 290 77.97 12.72 -41.32
C GLY A 290 78.22 14.13 -41.77
#